data_67fa9d73f8d0e21493411aab694348be
#
_entry.id   67fa9d73f8d0e21493411aab694348be
#
_cell.length_a   1.000
_cell.length_b   1.000
_cell.length_c   1.000
_cell.angle_alpha   90.00
_cell.angle_beta   90.00
_cell.angle_gamma   90.00
#
_symmetry.space_group_name_H-M   'P 1'
#
loop_
_entity.id
_entity.type
_entity.pdbx_description
1 polymer ?
#
loop_
_entity_poly.entity_id
_entity_poly.type
_entity_poly.pdbx_seq_one_letter_code
_entity_poly.pdbx_strand_id
1 'polypeptide(L)'
;MLAQLTISNFAIVRELEIDFHAGMTAITGETGAGKSIAIDALGLCLGNRADGSMVRLGASRADICARFTLADTPSAKHWLAENQLDEGLDCLLRRTISNDGRSRGFINGTPVPLSQLRELGQHLIQIHGQHAHQLLLKPEHQKALLDAYSDQPLLLSEMRKAYQNWHQSCRQLAQYQQQMSERESRRQLLQYQLKELNEFAPQAGEYEQIDEEYKRLANSGQLLSLSQNALYLLADGEEQNIISLLYSARNQLTELAELDSKMNDLIVMLDDASIQVSEASDELRHYSERLDMDPNRLFELEQRLSRQMNLARKHHVSAEDLPELHRQLLEEQQELDDQETNQAELSEAVQRHYQQAVAVAEQLHEKRQYFADELTHLITQSMQALSMPHGKFKIQVQFEPEHLNMEGADRLEFQVTTNPGQPLQALAKVASGGELSRIALAIQVITAQKMETPALIFDEVDVGISGPTAAIVGRLLRQLGESTQVMCVTHLPQVAGCGHQHYFVSKETDGEVTETQMNRLDKKARLQELARLLGGSEVTRNTLANAKELLAA
;
A
#
# COMPACT_ATOMS: atom_id res chain seq x y z
N MET A 1 -19.20 28.97 12.21
CA MET A 1 -20.37 28.69 13.06
C MET A 1 -21.49 28.08 12.21
N LEU A 2 -22.16 27.01 12.68
CA LEU A 2 -23.38 26.48 12.02
C LEU A 2 -24.50 27.52 12.20
N ALA A 3 -25.02 28.05 11.10
CA ALA A 3 -26.09 29.06 11.12
C ALA A 3 -27.49 28.44 10.96
N GLN A 4 -27.62 27.45 10.06
CA GLN A 4 -28.93 26.86 9.75
C GLN A 4 -28.76 25.40 9.31
N LEU A 5 -29.73 24.57 9.67
CA LEU A 5 -29.85 23.18 9.19
C LEU A 5 -31.28 22.97 8.65
N THR A 6 -31.38 22.57 7.39
CA THR A 6 -32.64 22.22 6.74
C THR A 6 -32.63 20.73 6.39
N ILE A 7 -33.67 20.02 6.78
CA ILE A 7 -33.84 18.59 6.56
C ILE A 7 -35.19 18.34 5.88
N SER A 8 -35.19 17.63 4.77
CA SER A 8 -36.39 17.24 4.05
C SER A 8 -36.43 15.75 3.77
N ASN A 9 -37.51 15.08 4.11
CA ASN A 9 -37.80 13.65 3.87
C ASN A 9 -36.72 12.70 4.41
N PHE A 10 -36.22 12.97 5.61
CA PHE A 10 -35.19 12.17 6.26
C PHE A 10 -35.75 11.46 7.50
N ALA A 11 -35.60 10.14 7.56
CA ALA A 11 -36.15 9.29 8.62
C ALA A 11 -37.63 9.56 8.89
N ILE A 12 -37.98 10.05 10.07
CA ILE A 12 -39.38 10.45 10.44
C ILE A 12 -39.65 11.94 10.25
N VAL A 13 -38.67 12.69 9.75
CA VAL A 13 -38.81 14.14 9.49
C VAL A 13 -39.32 14.35 8.07
N ARG A 14 -40.42 15.09 7.91
CA ARG A 14 -40.89 15.53 6.60
C ARG A 14 -40.17 16.79 6.16
N GLU A 15 -40.21 17.82 7.01
CA GLU A 15 -39.54 19.09 6.80
C GLU A 15 -39.16 19.69 8.16
N LEU A 16 -37.92 20.12 8.30
CA LEU A 16 -37.40 20.71 9.52
C LEU A 16 -36.37 21.77 9.17
N GLU A 17 -36.58 22.97 9.68
CA GLU A 17 -35.65 24.09 9.55
C GLU A 17 -35.26 24.59 10.94
N ILE A 18 -33.99 24.69 11.22
CA ILE A 18 -33.45 25.04 12.53
C ILE A 18 -32.40 26.13 12.34
N ASP A 19 -32.63 27.27 12.98
CA ASP A 19 -31.65 28.36 13.05
C ASP A 19 -30.84 28.23 14.35
N PHE A 20 -29.52 28.17 14.23
CA PHE A 20 -28.62 28.10 15.36
C PHE A 20 -27.91 29.43 15.59
N HIS A 21 -27.54 29.68 16.85
CA HIS A 21 -26.89 30.91 17.26
C HIS A 21 -25.63 30.60 18.06
N ALA A 22 -24.80 31.60 18.31
CA ALA A 22 -23.61 31.46 19.17
C ALA A 22 -24.01 31.08 20.60
N GLY A 23 -23.08 30.49 21.30
CA GLY A 23 -23.28 30.02 22.66
C GLY A 23 -23.66 28.53 22.77
N MET A 24 -24.08 28.13 23.96
CA MET A 24 -24.53 26.77 24.24
C MET A 24 -26.02 26.61 23.94
N THR A 25 -26.35 25.70 23.04
CA THR A 25 -27.72 25.26 22.71
C THR A 25 -28.00 23.91 23.36
N ALA A 26 -28.96 23.85 24.28
CA ALA A 26 -29.45 22.59 24.84
C ALA A 26 -30.60 22.05 23.98
N ILE A 27 -30.60 20.75 23.71
CA ILE A 27 -31.64 20.04 22.96
C ILE A 27 -32.22 18.96 23.87
N THR A 28 -33.50 19.11 24.22
CA THR A 28 -34.26 18.13 25.02
C THR A 28 -35.40 17.55 24.22
N GLY A 29 -36.07 16.54 24.74
CA GLY A 29 -37.22 15.93 24.11
C GLY A 29 -37.50 14.52 24.66
N GLU A 30 -38.58 13.92 24.23
CA GLU A 30 -38.97 12.58 24.64
C GLU A 30 -37.99 11.52 24.16
N THR A 31 -37.91 10.40 24.90
CA THR A 31 -37.09 9.25 24.49
C THR A 31 -37.60 8.70 23.18
N GLY A 32 -36.71 8.54 22.18
CA GLY A 32 -37.09 8.11 20.82
C GLY A 32 -37.75 9.19 19.96
N ALA A 33 -37.85 10.45 20.42
CA ALA A 33 -38.40 11.57 19.62
C ALA A 33 -37.51 12.00 18.44
N GLY A 34 -36.34 11.36 18.28
CA GLY A 34 -35.41 11.67 17.20
C GLY A 34 -34.51 12.87 17.51
N LYS A 35 -34.10 13.04 18.79
CA LYS A 35 -33.14 14.07 19.18
C LYS A 35 -31.84 13.97 18.39
N SER A 36 -31.34 12.75 18.11
CA SER A 36 -30.15 12.52 17.33
C SER A 36 -30.35 12.70 15.81
N ILE A 37 -31.62 12.80 15.32
CA ILE A 37 -31.89 12.92 13.88
C ILE A 37 -31.22 14.17 13.28
N ALA A 38 -31.24 15.31 13.99
CA ALA A 38 -30.57 16.52 13.54
C ALA A 38 -29.04 16.33 13.47
N ILE A 39 -28.46 15.58 14.43
CA ILE A 39 -27.02 15.26 14.47
C ILE A 39 -26.67 14.27 13.35
N ASP A 40 -27.49 13.22 13.15
CA ASP A 40 -27.31 12.25 12.08
C ASP A 40 -27.39 12.92 10.70
N ALA A 41 -28.37 13.78 10.49
CA ALA A 41 -28.53 14.56 9.27
C ALA A 41 -27.31 15.45 9.01
N LEU A 42 -26.84 16.16 10.04
CA LEU A 42 -25.62 16.97 9.93
C LEU A 42 -24.39 16.13 9.63
N GLY A 43 -24.23 14.96 10.28
CA GLY A 43 -23.17 14.02 10.00
C GLY A 43 -23.13 13.55 8.53
N LEU A 44 -24.30 13.44 7.88
CA LEU A 44 -24.39 13.13 6.45
C LEU A 44 -23.88 14.29 5.58
N CYS A 45 -24.15 15.54 5.94
CA CYS A 45 -23.56 16.71 5.28
C CYS A 45 -22.04 16.76 5.44
N LEU A 46 -21.50 16.23 6.53
CA LEU A 46 -20.07 16.11 6.80
C LEU A 46 -19.42 14.85 6.19
N GLY A 47 -20.13 14.16 5.30
CA GLY A 47 -19.56 13.05 4.54
C GLY A 47 -19.69 11.67 5.19
N ASN A 48 -20.55 11.48 6.20
CA ASN A 48 -20.85 10.17 6.74
C ASN A 48 -21.54 9.28 5.68
N ARG A 49 -21.46 7.96 5.88
CA ARG A 49 -22.07 6.99 4.98
C ARG A 49 -23.60 7.11 5.04
N ALA A 50 -24.22 7.15 3.88
CA ALA A 50 -25.66 7.20 3.73
C ALA A 50 -26.21 5.83 3.29
N ASP A 51 -27.44 5.54 3.70
CA ASP A 51 -28.20 4.35 3.30
C ASP A 51 -29.59 4.77 2.81
N GLY A 52 -30.16 4.04 1.84
CA GLY A 52 -31.48 4.29 1.31
C GLY A 52 -32.62 4.18 2.35
N SER A 53 -32.43 3.40 3.40
CA SER A 53 -33.36 3.26 4.53
C SER A 53 -33.51 4.54 5.36
N MET A 54 -32.57 5.49 5.22
CA MET A 54 -32.64 6.80 5.86
C MET A 54 -33.64 7.77 5.18
N VAL A 55 -34.10 7.45 3.97
CA VAL A 55 -35.12 8.22 3.28
C VAL A 55 -36.48 7.91 3.89
N ARG A 56 -37.29 8.98 4.15
CA ARG A 56 -38.63 8.84 4.71
C ARG A 56 -39.49 7.89 3.86
N LEU A 57 -40.25 7.03 4.52
CA LEU A 57 -41.16 6.09 3.86
C LEU A 57 -42.13 6.84 2.94
N GLY A 58 -42.23 6.44 1.67
CA GLY A 58 -43.05 7.08 0.65
C GLY A 58 -42.39 8.26 -0.09
N ALA A 59 -41.20 8.69 0.33
CA ALA A 59 -40.44 9.70 -0.39
C ALA A 59 -39.43 9.06 -1.35
N SER A 60 -39.14 9.71 -2.47
CA SER A 60 -38.16 9.28 -3.44
C SER A 60 -36.74 9.69 -3.05
N ARG A 61 -36.61 10.75 -2.25
CA ARG A 61 -35.30 11.38 -1.93
C ARG A 61 -35.39 12.12 -0.60
N ALA A 62 -34.32 12.05 0.18
CA ALA A 62 -34.04 12.95 1.29
C ALA A 62 -33.06 14.06 0.83
N ASP A 63 -33.22 15.26 1.37
CA ASP A 63 -32.37 16.43 1.10
C ASP A 63 -32.00 17.10 2.42
N ILE A 64 -30.72 17.26 2.66
CA ILE A 64 -30.19 17.84 3.89
C ILE A 64 -29.24 18.95 3.50
N CYS A 65 -29.39 20.12 4.14
CA CYS A 65 -28.59 21.29 3.85
C CYS A 65 -28.14 21.96 5.15
N ALA A 66 -26.83 22.18 5.31
CA ALA A 66 -26.24 22.85 6.45
C ALA A 66 -25.50 24.10 5.98
N ARG A 67 -25.87 25.27 6.53
CA ARG A 67 -25.24 26.56 6.24
C ARG A 67 -24.34 26.97 7.39
N PHE A 68 -23.08 27.25 7.07
CA PHE A 68 -22.05 27.70 8.01
C PHE A 68 -21.63 29.13 7.68
N THR A 69 -21.55 30.00 8.68
CA THR A 69 -20.84 31.29 8.57
C THR A 69 -19.36 31.07 8.82
N LEU A 70 -18.53 31.60 7.93
CA LEU A 70 -17.08 31.40 7.93
C LEU A 70 -16.29 32.54 8.62
N ALA A 71 -16.97 33.50 9.27
CA ALA A 71 -16.31 34.67 9.86
C ALA A 71 -15.12 34.30 10.73
N ASP A 72 -15.28 33.27 11.57
CA ASP A 72 -14.31 32.83 12.58
C ASP A 72 -13.61 31.51 12.22
N THR A 73 -13.51 31.18 10.93
CA THR A 73 -12.92 29.91 10.45
C THR A 73 -11.91 30.12 9.33
N PRO A 74 -10.70 30.66 9.64
CA PRO A 74 -9.68 30.90 8.62
C PRO A 74 -9.23 29.63 7.91
N SER A 75 -9.14 28.51 8.62
CA SER A 75 -8.75 27.20 8.07
C SER A 75 -9.76 26.69 7.02
N ALA A 76 -11.06 26.80 7.29
CA ALA A 76 -12.11 26.44 6.32
C ALA A 76 -12.11 27.34 5.08
N LYS A 77 -11.89 28.67 5.28
CA LYS A 77 -11.76 29.61 4.15
C LYS A 77 -10.57 29.28 3.26
N HIS A 78 -9.43 28.98 3.87
CA HIS A 78 -8.22 28.62 3.13
C HIS A 78 -8.44 27.34 2.32
N TRP A 79 -9.00 26.32 2.94
CA TRP A 79 -9.33 25.05 2.26
C TRP A 79 -10.28 25.24 1.08
N LEU A 80 -11.34 26.07 1.25
CA LEU A 80 -12.29 26.38 0.17
C LEU A 80 -11.61 27.10 -0.99
N ALA A 81 -10.74 28.08 -0.72
CA ALA A 81 -9.99 28.80 -1.74
C ALA A 81 -9.01 27.90 -2.50
N GLU A 82 -8.27 27.03 -1.82
CA GLU A 82 -7.36 26.07 -2.45
C GLU A 82 -8.10 25.10 -3.39
N ASN A 83 -9.32 24.71 -3.04
CA ASN A 83 -10.15 23.82 -3.85
C ASN A 83 -11.06 24.54 -4.85
N GLN A 84 -10.98 25.88 -4.97
CA GLN A 84 -11.81 26.71 -5.87
C GLN A 84 -13.32 26.55 -5.62
N LEU A 85 -13.70 26.43 -4.35
CA LEU A 85 -15.09 26.22 -3.89
C LEU A 85 -15.60 27.39 -3.02
N ASP A 86 -14.87 28.50 -2.95
CA ASP A 86 -15.20 29.66 -2.14
C ASP A 86 -16.33 30.49 -2.76
N GLU A 87 -17.35 30.82 -1.98
CA GLU A 87 -18.47 31.70 -2.35
C GLU A 87 -18.73 32.78 -1.28
N GLY A 88 -17.69 33.39 -0.75
CA GLY A 88 -17.81 34.53 0.17
C GLY A 88 -17.77 34.15 1.67
N LEU A 89 -18.69 34.69 2.47
CA LEU A 89 -18.66 34.55 3.94
C LEU A 89 -19.42 33.33 4.48
N ASP A 90 -20.17 32.67 3.66
CA ASP A 90 -20.98 31.50 4.03
C ASP A 90 -20.47 30.25 3.27
N CYS A 91 -20.69 29.09 3.86
CA CYS A 91 -20.47 27.79 3.23
C CYS A 91 -21.71 26.94 3.35
N LEU A 92 -22.20 26.42 2.22
CA LEU A 92 -23.38 25.57 2.14
C LEU A 92 -22.95 24.12 1.85
N LEU A 93 -23.16 23.24 2.83
CA LEU A 93 -22.98 21.78 2.62
C LEU A 93 -24.36 21.17 2.36
N ARG A 94 -24.51 20.44 1.28
CA ARG A 94 -25.76 19.76 0.95
C ARG A 94 -25.49 18.28 0.65
N ARG A 95 -26.42 17.46 1.14
CA ARG A 95 -26.46 16.02 0.90
C ARG A 95 -27.80 15.58 0.37
N THR A 96 -27.82 14.88 -0.76
CA THR A 96 -29.02 14.25 -1.28
C THR A 96 -28.88 12.72 -1.25
N ILE A 97 -29.94 12.03 -0.82
CA ILE A 97 -29.96 10.56 -0.70
C ILE A 97 -31.22 10.07 -1.37
N SER A 98 -31.10 9.17 -2.33
CA SER A 98 -32.27 8.55 -2.99
C SER A 98 -32.64 7.24 -2.29
N ASN A 99 -33.88 6.81 -2.40
CA ASN A 99 -34.37 5.55 -1.82
C ASN A 99 -33.68 4.30 -2.39
N ASP A 100 -33.01 4.39 -3.56
CA ASP A 100 -32.17 3.35 -4.15
C ASP A 100 -30.76 3.29 -3.54
N GLY A 101 -30.46 4.08 -2.51
CA GLY A 101 -29.18 4.14 -1.81
C GLY A 101 -28.11 5.03 -2.48
N ARG A 102 -28.40 5.63 -3.63
CA ARG A 102 -27.46 6.59 -4.25
C ARG A 102 -27.46 7.89 -3.47
N SER A 103 -26.28 8.47 -3.31
CA SER A 103 -26.16 9.77 -2.62
C SER A 103 -25.17 10.68 -3.30
N ARG A 104 -25.40 12.01 -3.21
CA ARG A 104 -24.55 13.05 -3.77
C ARG A 104 -24.27 14.12 -2.72
N GLY A 105 -23.02 14.59 -2.68
CA GLY A 105 -22.58 15.69 -1.83
C GLY A 105 -22.32 16.94 -2.65
N PHE A 106 -22.57 18.11 -2.06
CA PHE A 106 -22.34 19.41 -2.69
C PHE A 106 -21.73 20.37 -1.67
N ILE A 107 -20.79 21.17 -2.13
CA ILE A 107 -20.25 22.33 -1.42
C ILE A 107 -20.55 23.55 -2.28
N ASN A 108 -21.24 24.53 -1.72
CA ASN A 108 -21.65 25.77 -2.42
C ASN A 108 -22.27 25.50 -3.81
N GLY A 109 -23.17 24.49 -3.89
CA GLY A 109 -23.84 24.12 -5.14
C GLY A 109 -23.00 23.20 -6.07
N THR A 110 -21.69 23.12 -5.90
CA THR A 110 -20.80 22.30 -6.71
C THR A 110 -20.81 20.84 -6.20
N PRO A 111 -21.06 19.83 -7.07
CA PRO A 111 -20.99 18.44 -6.68
C PRO A 111 -19.55 18.01 -6.36
N VAL A 112 -19.35 17.37 -5.21
CA VAL A 112 -18.03 16.99 -4.70
C VAL A 112 -18.00 15.53 -4.22
N PRO A 113 -16.82 14.89 -4.19
CA PRO A 113 -16.60 13.61 -3.53
C PRO A 113 -16.84 13.71 -2.02
N LEU A 114 -17.21 12.58 -1.38
CA LEU A 114 -17.43 12.53 0.08
C LEU A 114 -16.16 12.80 0.90
N SER A 115 -14.98 12.54 0.34
CA SER A 115 -13.70 12.88 0.96
C SER A 115 -13.59 14.40 1.21
N GLN A 116 -13.94 15.21 0.22
CA GLN A 116 -13.90 16.67 0.35
C GLN A 116 -14.91 17.20 1.38
N LEU A 117 -16.12 16.59 1.46
CA LEU A 117 -17.05 16.93 2.55
C LEU A 117 -16.49 16.61 3.93
N ARG A 118 -15.75 15.49 4.08
CA ARG A 118 -15.10 15.13 5.34
C ARG A 118 -13.95 16.04 5.70
N GLU A 119 -13.11 16.37 4.74
CA GLU A 119 -11.97 17.27 4.93
C GLU A 119 -12.46 18.66 5.37
N LEU A 120 -13.38 19.26 4.62
CA LEU A 120 -13.94 20.55 5.00
C LEU A 120 -14.71 20.48 6.33
N GLY A 121 -15.45 19.38 6.55
CA GLY A 121 -16.21 19.16 7.78
C GLY A 121 -15.35 19.23 9.04
N GLN A 122 -14.12 18.74 9.00
CA GLN A 122 -13.17 18.80 10.13
C GLN A 122 -12.82 20.23 10.54
N HIS A 123 -12.88 21.19 9.61
CA HIS A 123 -12.63 22.60 9.88
C HIS A 123 -13.89 23.36 10.33
N LEU A 124 -15.08 22.78 10.21
CA LEU A 124 -16.36 23.45 10.49
C LEU A 124 -16.97 23.02 11.81
N ILE A 125 -16.97 21.70 12.11
CA ILE A 125 -17.70 21.17 13.26
C ILE A 125 -17.16 19.80 13.69
N GLN A 126 -17.12 19.58 15.00
CA GLN A 126 -16.82 18.27 15.59
C GLN A 126 -18.03 17.69 16.28
N ILE A 127 -18.35 16.44 16.00
CA ILE A 127 -19.46 15.71 16.63
C ILE A 127 -18.89 14.69 17.61
N HIS A 128 -19.17 14.90 18.89
CA HIS A 128 -18.84 13.99 19.99
C HIS A 128 -20.09 13.15 20.31
N GLY A 129 -20.31 12.08 19.55
CA GLY A 129 -21.44 11.17 19.72
C GLY A 129 -21.13 9.97 20.62
N GLN A 130 -22.10 9.05 20.70
CA GLN A 130 -22.10 7.85 21.57
C GLN A 130 -20.82 6.98 21.48
N HIS A 131 -20.09 7.02 20.35
CA HIS A 131 -18.87 6.25 20.15
C HIS A 131 -17.57 7.07 20.27
N ALA A 132 -17.65 8.37 20.55
CA ALA A 132 -16.45 9.22 20.63
C ALA A 132 -15.48 8.77 21.73
N HIS A 133 -16.00 8.29 22.87
CA HIS A 133 -15.17 7.73 23.94
C HIS A 133 -14.42 6.46 23.50
N GLN A 134 -14.95 5.67 22.56
CA GLN A 134 -14.26 4.48 22.05
C GLN A 134 -13.04 4.83 21.19
N LEU A 135 -13.08 5.97 20.49
CA LEU A 135 -11.94 6.45 19.70
C LEU A 135 -10.76 6.83 20.59
N LEU A 136 -11.03 7.39 21.78
CA LEU A 136 -9.99 7.73 22.76
C LEU A 136 -9.25 6.51 23.33
N LEU A 137 -9.78 5.29 23.16
CA LEU A 137 -9.10 4.06 23.55
C LEU A 137 -8.00 3.65 22.55
N LYS A 138 -7.96 4.24 21.36
CA LYS A 138 -6.99 3.91 20.31
C LYS A 138 -5.77 4.83 20.39
N PRO A 139 -4.55 4.27 20.45
CA PRO A 139 -3.32 5.07 20.54
C PRO A 139 -3.15 6.10 19.42
N GLU A 140 -3.56 5.75 18.19
CA GLU A 140 -3.47 6.67 17.05
C GLU A 140 -4.32 7.93 17.26
N HIS A 141 -5.53 7.78 17.82
CA HIS A 141 -6.41 8.92 18.13
C HIS A 141 -5.89 9.73 19.31
N GLN A 142 -5.27 9.10 20.32
CA GLN A 142 -4.64 9.79 21.43
C GLN A 142 -3.49 10.68 20.94
N LYS A 143 -2.66 10.15 20.02
CA LYS A 143 -1.56 10.89 19.41
C LYS A 143 -2.07 12.06 18.56
N ALA A 144 -3.06 11.81 17.70
CA ALA A 144 -3.67 12.86 16.87
C ALA A 144 -4.29 13.98 17.72
N LEU A 145 -4.89 13.65 18.86
CA LEU A 145 -5.45 14.62 19.79
C LEU A 145 -4.37 15.49 20.46
N LEU A 146 -3.27 14.89 20.89
CA LEU A 146 -2.14 15.64 21.43
C LEU A 146 -1.50 16.54 20.37
N ASP A 147 -1.32 16.05 19.15
CA ASP A 147 -0.76 16.80 18.04
C ASP A 147 -1.66 17.99 17.66
N ALA A 148 -2.99 17.77 17.62
CA ALA A 148 -3.95 18.85 17.40
C ALA A 148 -3.93 19.89 18.53
N TYR A 149 -3.83 19.45 19.79
CA TYR A 149 -3.73 20.35 20.94
C TYR A 149 -2.42 21.16 20.95
N SER A 150 -1.32 20.56 20.51
CA SER A 150 0.00 21.20 20.46
C SER A 150 0.13 22.24 19.35
N ASP A 151 -0.70 22.14 18.30
CA ASP A 151 -0.73 23.01 17.13
C ASP A 151 0.66 23.25 16.49
N GLN A 152 1.31 22.15 16.08
CA GLN A 152 2.65 22.17 15.46
C GLN A 152 2.65 21.66 13.99
N PRO A 153 1.84 22.25 13.08
CA PRO A 153 1.68 21.74 11.71
C PRO A 153 2.98 21.80 10.91
N LEU A 154 3.81 22.82 11.14
CA LEU A 154 5.11 22.99 10.46
C LEU A 154 6.06 21.86 10.83
N LEU A 155 6.22 21.56 12.13
CA LEU A 155 7.11 20.52 12.61
C LEU A 155 6.67 19.13 12.15
N LEU A 156 5.36 18.86 12.13
CA LEU A 156 4.80 17.63 11.57
C LEU A 156 5.06 17.51 10.06
N SER A 157 4.98 18.63 9.32
CA SER A 157 5.33 18.66 7.89
C SER A 157 6.82 18.39 7.65
N GLU A 158 7.69 18.99 8.47
CA GLU A 158 9.14 18.75 8.43
C GLU A 158 9.47 17.29 8.75
N MET A 159 8.81 16.70 9.75
CA MET A 159 8.97 15.29 10.09
C MET A 159 8.63 14.37 8.91
N ARG A 160 7.50 14.61 8.26
CA ARG A 160 7.08 13.84 7.08
C ARG A 160 8.11 13.93 5.94
N LYS A 161 8.63 15.14 5.66
CA LYS A 161 9.67 15.35 4.64
C LYS A 161 10.98 14.64 4.99
N ALA A 162 11.43 14.78 6.24
CA ALA A 162 12.66 14.13 6.70
C ALA A 162 12.57 12.60 6.62
N TYR A 163 11.45 12.03 7.03
CA TYR A 163 11.19 10.60 6.91
C TYR A 163 11.14 10.13 5.44
N GLN A 164 10.47 10.89 4.56
CA GLN A 164 10.40 10.58 3.12
C GLN A 164 11.79 10.56 2.49
N ASN A 165 12.63 11.54 2.80
CA ASN A 165 14.01 11.62 2.31
C ASN A 165 14.84 10.42 2.77
N TRP A 166 14.78 10.06 4.04
CA TRP A 166 15.45 8.87 4.58
C TRP A 166 14.96 7.60 3.90
N HIS A 167 13.64 7.41 3.82
CA HIS A 167 13.05 6.22 3.20
C HIS A 167 13.37 6.11 1.70
N GLN A 168 13.45 7.23 0.99
CA GLN A 168 13.89 7.27 -0.41
C GLN A 168 15.35 6.83 -0.55
N SER A 169 16.25 7.33 0.32
CA SER A 169 17.65 6.93 0.32
C SER A 169 17.83 5.44 0.64
N CYS A 170 17.05 4.90 1.59
CA CYS A 170 17.04 3.46 1.88
C CYS A 170 16.62 2.63 0.65
N ARG A 171 15.60 3.08 -0.09
CA ARG A 171 15.18 2.41 -1.33
C ARG A 171 16.26 2.45 -2.41
N GLN A 172 16.92 3.59 -2.58
CA GLN A 172 18.02 3.73 -3.54
C GLN A 172 19.18 2.80 -3.20
N LEU A 173 19.58 2.73 -1.93
CA LEU A 173 20.63 1.81 -1.47
C LEU A 173 20.23 0.35 -1.69
N ALA A 174 18.99 -0.03 -1.37
CA ALA A 174 18.51 -1.40 -1.57
C ALA A 174 18.47 -1.79 -3.06
N GLN A 175 18.03 -0.89 -3.93
CA GLN A 175 18.05 -1.10 -5.38
C GLN A 175 19.48 -1.27 -5.91
N TYR A 176 20.40 -0.42 -5.44
CA TYR A 176 21.81 -0.53 -5.80
C TYR A 176 22.40 -1.87 -5.34
N GLN A 177 22.15 -2.30 -4.10
CA GLN A 177 22.61 -3.57 -3.57
C GLN A 177 22.08 -4.77 -4.35
N GLN A 178 20.81 -4.71 -4.76
CA GLN A 178 20.22 -5.75 -5.61
C GLN A 178 20.92 -5.79 -6.98
N GLN A 179 21.12 -4.66 -7.63
CA GLN A 179 21.82 -4.57 -8.91
C GLN A 179 23.27 -5.08 -8.79
N MET A 180 23.96 -4.75 -7.70
CA MET A 180 25.32 -5.25 -7.44
C MET A 180 25.35 -6.77 -7.24
N SER A 181 24.37 -7.34 -6.54
CA SER A 181 24.26 -8.80 -6.38
C SER A 181 24.00 -9.51 -7.71
N GLU A 182 23.13 -8.94 -8.55
CA GLU A 182 22.88 -9.47 -9.90
C GLU A 182 24.13 -9.36 -10.79
N ARG A 183 24.86 -8.24 -10.72
CA ARG A 183 26.13 -8.04 -11.43
C ARG A 183 27.22 -9.01 -10.97
N GLU A 184 27.37 -9.21 -9.67
CA GLU A 184 28.37 -10.17 -9.14
C GLU A 184 28.05 -11.60 -9.57
N SER A 185 26.79 -12.00 -9.58
CA SER A 185 26.35 -13.29 -10.10
C SER A 185 26.65 -13.42 -11.61
N ARG A 186 26.42 -12.35 -12.36
CA ARG A 186 26.73 -12.31 -13.80
C ARG A 186 28.24 -12.35 -14.04
N ARG A 187 29.04 -11.62 -13.24
CA ARG A 187 30.50 -11.62 -13.30
C ARG A 187 31.09 -13.02 -13.05
N GLN A 188 30.60 -13.73 -12.04
CA GLN A 188 31.03 -15.12 -11.77
C GLN A 188 30.70 -16.06 -12.93
N LEU A 189 29.52 -15.91 -13.53
CA LEU A 189 29.15 -16.68 -14.72
C LEU A 189 30.07 -16.35 -15.91
N LEU A 190 30.33 -15.07 -16.16
CA LEU A 190 31.23 -14.61 -17.22
C LEU A 190 32.66 -15.15 -17.03
N GLN A 191 33.18 -15.07 -15.80
CA GLN A 191 34.51 -15.62 -15.50
C GLN A 191 34.61 -17.12 -15.80
N TYR A 192 33.54 -17.87 -15.45
CA TYR A 192 33.48 -19.30 -15.77
C TYR A 192 33.46 -19.57 -17.28
N GLN A 193 32.58 -18.84 -18.00
CA GLN A 193 32.43 -18.96 -19.46
C GLN A 193 33.71 -18.55 -20.21
N LEU A 194 34.27 -17.41 -19.81
CA LEU A 194 35.52 -16.90 -20.40
C LEU A 194 36.72 -17.82 -20.13
N LYS A 195 36.81 -18.44 -18.95
CA LYS A 195 37.85 -19.39 -18.67
C LYS A 195 37.85 -20.55 -19.68
N GLU A 196 36.71 -21.16 -19.94
CA GLU A 196 36.57 -22.25 -20.89
C GLU A 196 36.89 -21.83 -22.34
N LEU A 197 36.39 -20.63 -22.74
CA LEU A 197 36.63 -20.10 -24.09
C LEU A 197 38.06 -19.65 -24.28
N ASN A 198 38.70 -19.07 -23.26
CA ASN A 198 40.15 -18.74 -23.30
C ASN A 198 41.05 -19.96 -23.39
N GLU A 199 40.73 -21.07 -22.66
CA GLU A 199 41.46 -22.34 -22.76
C GLU A 199 41.30 -23.00 -24.14
N PHE A 200 40.16 -22.80 -24.81
CA PHE A 200 39.92 -23.30 -26.16
C PHE A 200 40.50 -22.37 -27.22
N ALA A 201 40.46 -21.05 -27.00
CA ALA A 201 40.89 -19.97 -27.89
C ALA A 201 40.30 -20.10 -29.31
N PRO A 202 38.99 -19.97 -29.50
CA PRO A 202 38.34 -20.12 -30.80
C PRO A 202 38.80 -19.00 -31.75
N GLN A 203 39.09 -19.36 -33.01
CA GLN A 203 39.49 -18.40 -34.04
C GLN A 203 38.40 -18.27 -35.12
N ALA A 204 38.28 -17.06 -35.67
CA ALA A 204 37.32 -16.82 -36.74
C ALA A 204 37.63 -17.64 -37.99
N GLY A 205 36.64 -18.34 -38.53
CA GLY A 205 36.79 -19.19 -39.73
C GLY A 205 37.51 -20.54 -39.44
N GLU A 206 37.89 -20.83 -38.20
CA GLU A 206 38.57 -22.08 -37.83
C GLU A 206 37.67 -23.30 -38.07
N TYR A 207 36.41 -23.19 -37.72
CA TYR A 207 35.47 -24.31 -37.81
C TYR A 207 35.32 -24.82 -39.22
N GLU A 208 35.10 -23.94 -40.17
CA GLU A 208 34.93 -24.27 -41.59
C GLU A 208 36.20 -24.92 -42.16
N GLN A 209 37.35 -24.37 -41.79
CA GLN A 209 38.64 -24.92 -42.26
C GLN A 209 38.87 -26.32 -41.71
N ILE A 210 38.67 -26.54 -40.43
CA ILE A 210 38.86 -27.83 -39.77
C ILE A 210 37.82 -28.85 -40.25
N ASP A 211 36.56 -28.46 -40.42
CA ASP A 211 35.50 -29.36 -40.93
C ASP A 211 35.76 -29.80 -42.38
N GLU A 212 36.21 -28.88 -43.23
CA GLU A 212 36.60 -29.20 -44.60
C GLU A 212 37.83 -30.14 -44.65
N GLU A 213 38.86 -29.85 -43.87
CA GLU A 213 40.06 -30.71 -43.75
C GLU A 213 39.71 -32.10 -43.19
N TYR A 214 38.87 -32.17 -42.15
CA TYR A 214 38.38 -33.42 -41.58
C TYR A 214 37.61 -34.27 -42.58
N LYS A 215 36.67 -33.68 -43.32
CA LYS A 215 35.92 -34.39 -44.36
C LYS A 215 36.80 -34.92 -45.45
N ARG A 216 37.82 -34.18 -45.90
CA ARG A 216 38.79 -34.62 -46.89
C ARG A 216 39.59 -35.82 -46.40
N LEU A 217 40.18 -35.76 -45.18
CA LEU A 217 40.99 -36.85 -44.62
C LEU A 217 40.15 -38.09 -44.27
N ALA A 218 38.95 -37.92 -43.73
CA ALA A 218 38.04 -39.02 -43.42
C ALA A 218 37.59 -39.76 -44.72
N ASN A 219 37.31 -39.02 -45.79
CA ASN A 219 36.98 -39.60 -47.09
C ASN A 219 38.17 -40.33 -47.71
N SER A 220 39.41 -39.79 -47.56
CA SER A 220 40.64 -40.46 -48.02
C SER A 220 40.83 -41.80 -47.34
N GLY A 221 40.56 -41.90 -46.01
CA GLY A 221 40.63 -43.16 -45.27
C GLY A 221 39.65 -44.22 -45.76
N GLN A 222 38.41 -43.83 -46.09
CA GLN A 222 37.40 -44.74 -46.64
C GLN A 222 37.78 -45.19 -48.07
N LEU A 223 38.22 -44.23 -48.90
CA LEU A 223 38.66 -44.52 -50.26
C LEU A 223 39.86 -45.49 -50.27
N LEU A 224 40.85 -45.30 -49.38
CA LEU A 224 41.99 -46.21 -49.27
C LEU A 224 41.55 -47.61 -48.85
N SER A 225 40.70 -47.74 -47.84
CA SER A 225 40.15 -49.03 -47.39
C SER A 225 39.41 -49.78 -48.54
N LEU A 226 38.57 -49.08 -49.28
CA LEU A 226 37.82 -49.64 -50.41
C LEU A 226 38.78 -50.05 -51.54
N SER A 227 39.78 -49.22 -51.83
CA SER A 227 40.81 -49.53 -52.84
C SER A 227 41.64 -50.77 -52.48
N GLN A 228 42.07 -50.86 -51.22
CA GLN A 228 42.79 -52.03 -50.70
C GLN A 228 41.98 -53.32 -50.77
N ASN A 229 40.69 -53.25 -50.40
CA ASN A 229 39.80 -54.39 -50.53
C ASN A 229 39.61 -54.83 -51.99
N ALA A 230 39.46 -53.87 -52.90
CA ALA A 230 39.38 -54.18 -54.31
C ALA A 230 40.67 -54.77 -54.87
N LEU A 231 41.83 -54.21 -54.54
CA LEU A 231 43.14 -54.75 -54.91
C LEU A 231 43.32 -56.17 -54.38
N TYR A 232 42.91 -56.43 -53.12
CA TYR A 232 42.98 -57.79 -52.55
C TYR A 232 42.20 -58.80 -53.38
N LEU A 233 41.01 -58.45 -53.83
CA LEU A 233 40.17 -59.31 -54.67
C LEU A 233 40.75 -59.49 -56.11
N LEU A 234 41.30 -58.41 -56.66
CA LEU A 234 41.77 -58.42 -58.03
C LEU A 234 43.14 -59.16 -58.16
N ALA A 235 44.13 -58.78 -57.30
CA ALA A 235 45.49 -59.17 -57.53
C ALA A 235 46.24 -59.70 -56.25
N ASP A 236 46.01 -59.04 -55.06
CA ASP A 236 46.90 -59.21 -53.91
C ASP A 236 46.47 -60.33 -52.94
N GLY A 237 45.30 -60.95 -53.12
CA GLY A 237 44.81 -62.04 -52.28
C GLY A 237 45.65 -63.30 -52.37
N GLU A 238 46.12 -63.79 -51.22
CA GLU A 238 47.06 -64.90 -51.14
C GLU A 238 46.51 -66.26 -51.64
N GLU A 239 45.20 -66.52 -51.35
CA GLU A 239 44.61 -67.84 -51.65
C GLU A 239 43.82 -67.86 -52.97
N GLN A 240 43.04 -66.84 -53.29
CA GLN A 240 42.27 -66.74 -54.51
C GLN A 240 42.05 -65.26 -54.89
N ASN A 241 42.72 -64.80 -55.92
CA ASN A 241 42.46 -63.52 -56.54
C ASN A 241 42.05 -63.75 -58.01
N ILE A 242 41.42 -62.71 -58.61
CA ILE A 242 40.86 -62.82 -59.99
C ILE A 242 42.00 -63.20 -60.99
N ILE A 243 43.18 -62.59 -60.85
CA ILE A 243 44.30 -62.85 -61.72
C ILE A 243 44.73 -64.33 -61.62
N SER A 244 44.87 -64.88 -60.39
CA SER A 244 45.21 -66.26 -60.16
C SER A 244 44.16 -67.25 -60.68
N LEU A 245 42.90 -66.93 -60.53
CA LEU A 245 41.80 -67.75 -61.09
C LEU A 245 41.76 -67.73 -62.59
N LEU A 246 41.98 -66.60 -63.26
CA LEU A 246 42.15 -66.50 -64.70
C LEU A 246 43.32 -67.31 -65.24
N TYR A 247 44.42 -67.21 -64.48
CA TYR A 247 45.62 -68.00 -64.83
C TYR A 247 45.37 -69.50 -64.72
N SER A 248 44.71 -69.93 -63.63
CA SER A 248 44.36 -71.35 -63.46
C SER A 248 43.37 -71.84 -64.59
N ALA A 249 42.38 -71.05 -64.87
CA ALA A 249 41.43 -71.36 -65.99
C ALA A 249 42.14 -71.43 -67.35
N ARG A 250 43.01 -70.46 -67.63
CA ARG A 250 43.86 -70.45 -68.79
C ARG A 250 44.70 -71.71 -68.94
N ASN A 251 45.35 -72.15 -67.84
CA ASN A 251 46.20 -73.39 -67.88
C ASN A 251 45.31 -74.62 -68.24
N GLN A 252 44.14 -74.77 -67.65
CA GLN A 252 43.20 -75.82 -67.91
C GLN A 252 42.73 -75.80 -69.41
N LEU A 253 42.48 -74.60 -69.94
CA LEU A 253 42.10 -74.43 -71.36
C LEU A 253 43.29 -74.72 -72.29
N THR A 254 44.54 -74.47 -71.87
CA THR A 254 45.76 -74.82 -72.61
C THR A 254 45.88 -76.32 -72.77
N GLU A 255 45.65 -77.11 -71.72
CA GLU A 255 45.59 -78.54 -71.74
C GLU A 255 44.44 -79.05 -72.70
N LEU A 256 43.31 -78.40 -72.65
CA LEU A 256 42.21 -78.71 -73.55
C LEU A 256 42.51 -78.39 -75.07
N ALA A 257 43.29 -77.32 -75.30
CA ALA A 257 43.66 -76.89 -76.65
C ALA A 257 44.64 -77.88 -77.31
N GLU A 258 45.45 -78.65 -76.53
CA GLU A 258 46.21 -79.77 -77.05
C GLU A 258 45.31 -80.87 -77.64
N LEU A 259 44.04 -80.95 -77.12
CA LEU A 259 43.10 -81.97 -77.60
C LEU A 259 42.15 -81.45 -78.67
N ASP A 260 41.76 -80.15 -78.67
CA ASP A 260 40.92 -79.45 -79.61
C ASP A 260 41.41 -78.02 -79.88
N SER A 261 41.98 -77.73 -81.04
CA SER A 261 42.54 -76.43 -81.42
C SER A 261 41.57 -75.26 -81.41
N LYS A 262 40.23 -75.54 -81.42
CA LYS A 262 39.19 -74.48 -81.29
C LYS A 262 39.23 -73.75 -79.92
N MET A 263 39.90 -74.28 -78.92
CA MET A 263 40.02 -73.66 -77.60
C MET A 263 41.07 -72.54 -77.57
N ASN A 264 41.87 -72.36 -78.62
CA ASN A 264 42.88 -71.29 -78.69
C ASN A 264 42.21 -69.86 -78.61
N ASP A 265 41.06 -69.67 -79.23
CA ASP A 265 40.38 -68.38 -79.17
C ASP A 265 39.93 -68.01 -77.73
N LEU A 266 39.51 -68.99 -76.95
CA LEU A 266 39.16 -68.80 -75.55
C LEU A 266 40.39 -68.50 -74.68
N ILE A 267 41.57 -69.07 -74.95
CA ILE A 267 42.81 -68.75 -74.28
C ILE A 267 43.17 -67.29 -74.53
N VAL A 268 43.12 -66.83 -75.77
CA VAL A 268 43.37 -65.42 -76.11
C VAL A 268 42.37 -64.48 -75.38
N MET A 269 41.12 -64.84 -75.25
CA MET A 269 40.15 -64.07 -74.54
C MET A 269 40.45 -64.02 -73.03
N LEU A 270 40.94 -65.07 -72.39
CA LEU A 270 41.35 -65.06 -70.96
C LEU A 270 42.68 -64.33 -70.75
N ASP A 271 43.63 -64.38 -71.70
CA ASP A 271 44.84 -63.59 -71.69
C ASP A 271 44.52 -62.08 -71.75
N ASP A 272 43.63 -61.68 -72.67
CA ASP A 272 43.15 -60.29 -72.75
C ASP A 272 42.50 -59.86 -71.42
N ALA A 273 41.58 -60.68 -70.90
CA ALA A 273 40.98 -60.44 -69.60
C ALA A 273 41.97 -60.30 -68.45
N SER A 274 42.99 -61.15 -68.42
CA SER A 274 44.08 -61.11 -67.39
C SER A 274 44.87 -59.79 -67.49
N ILE A 275 45.23 -59.37 -68.72
CA ILE A 275 45.91 -58.11 -68.98
C ILE A 275 45.03 -56.92 -68.46
N GLN A 276 43.73 -56.89 -68.82
CA GLN A 276 42.84 -55.83 -68.33
C GLN A 276 42.66 -55.75 -66.81
N VAL A 277 42.57 -56.91 -66.16
CA VAL A 277 42.50 -56.96 -64.69
C VAL A 277 43.83 -56.50 -64.07
N SER A 278 44.98 -56.86 -64.66
CA SER A 278 46.30 -56.39 -64.18
C SER A 278 46.41 -54.87 -64.34
N GLU A 279 46.05 -54.32 -65.53
CA GLU A 279 46.10 -52.88 -65.71
C GLU A 279 45.14 -52.11 -64.75
N ALA A 280 43.96 -52.63 -64.52
CA ALA A 280 43.03 -52.05 -63.57
C ALA A 280 43.56 -52.08 -62.13
N SER A 281 44.23 -53.17 -61.77
CA SER A 281 44.92 -53.32 -60.44
C SER A 281 46.10 -52.35 -60.27
N ASP A 282 46.90 -52.16 -61.32
CA ASP A 282 47.99 -51.21 -61.29
C ASP A 282 47.49 -49.75 -61.21
N GLU A 283 46.44 -49.40 -61.95
CA GLU A 283 45.84 -48.09 -61.89
C GLU A 283 45.21 -47.81 -60.53
N LEU A 284 44.56 -48.80 -59.92
CA LEU A 284 44.01 -48.71 -58.59
C LEU A 284 45.09 -48.59 -57.51
N ARG A 285 46.22 -49.25 -57.69
CA ARG A 285 47.41 -49.15 -56.79
C ARG A 285 47.97 -47.73 -56.84
N HIS A 286 48.19 -47.20 -58.04
CA HIS A 286 48.59 -45.79 -58.22
C HIS A 286 47.62 -44.77 -57.64
N TYR A 287 46.32 -45.05 -57.75
CA TYR A 287 45.31 -44.22 -57.11
C TYR A 287 45.41 -44.25 -55.59
N SER A 288 45.56 -45.42 -54.98
CA SER A 288 45.66 -45.57 -53.52
C SER A 288 46.94 -44.94 -52.94
N GLU A 289 48.06 -44.97 -53.70
CA GLU A 289 49.33 -44.34 -53.32
C GLU A 289 49.28 -42.81 -53.32
N ARG A 290 48.34 -42.21 -54.08
CA ARG A 290 48.12 -40.75 -54.13
C ARG A 290 47.18 -40.25 -53.03
N LEU A 291 46.48 -41.15 -52.29
CA LEU A 291 45.61 -40.76 -51.21
C LEU A 291 46.46 -40.39 -50.00
N ASP A 292 46.46 -39.08 -49.68
CA ASP A 292 47.14 -38.56 -48.50
C ASP A 292 46.36 -38.95 -47.23
N MET A 293 46.98 -39.74 -46.36
CA MET A 293 46.42 -40.18 -45.08
C MET A 293 47.40 -39.82 -43.95
N ASP A 294 46.97 -38.90 -43.09
CA ASP A 294 47.60 -38.64 -41.80
C ASP A 294 46.59 -38.98 -40.67
N PRO A 295 46.71 -40.21 -40.08
CA PRO A 295 45.82 -40.65 -39.00
C PRO A 295 45.94 -39.79 -37.74
N ASN A 296 47.13 -39.23 -37.45
CA ASN A 296 47.33 -38.36 -36.30
C ASN A 296 46.63 -37.03 -36.49
N ARG A 297 46.74 -36.48 -37.70
CA ARG A 297 46.07 -35.23 -38.06
C ARG A 297 44.55 -35.39 -38.03
N LEU A 298 44.01 -36.48 -38.56
CA LEU A 298 42.59 -36.78 -38.51
C LEU A 298 42.08 -36.85 -37.08
N PHE A 299 42.81 -37.51 -36.16
CA PHE A 299 42.48 -37.60 -34.76
C PHE A 299 42.53 -36.22 -34.05
N GLU A 300 43.54 -35.39 -34.34
CA GLU A 300 43.61 -34.01 -33.82
C GLU A 300 42.39 -33.17 -34.24
N LEU A 301 42.02 -33.23 -35.52
CA LEU A 301 40.87 -32.51 -36.08
C LEU A 301 39.55 -32.97 -35.44
N GLU A 302 39.38 -34.28 -35.27
CA GLU A 302 38.21 -34.88 -34.63
C GLU A 302 38.10 -34.40 -33.16
N GLN A 303 39.18 -34.41 -32.40
CA GLN A 303 39.17 -33.88 -31.03
C GLN A 303 38.87 -32.39 -30.98
N ARG A 304 39.47 -31.60 -31.90
CA ARG A 304 39.25 -30.15 -31.95
C ARG A 304 37.79 -29.81 -32.29
N LEU A 305 37.22 -30.47 -33.32
CA LEU A 305 35.80 -30.32 -33.71
C LEU A 305 34.88 -30.75 -32.57
N SER A 306 35.13 -31.89 -31.94
CA SER A 306 34.32 -32.39 -30.83
C SER A 306 34.29 -31.40 -29.66
N ARG A 307 35.45 -30.83 -29.27
CA ARG A 307 35.51 -29.78 -28.23
C ARG A 307 34.75 -28.52 -28.65
N GLN A 308 34.91 -28.08 -29.89
CA GLN A 308 34.24 -26.91 -30.43
C GLN A 308 32.72 -27.07 -30.45
N MET A 309 32.20 -28.21 -30.91
CA MET A 309 30.76 -28.53 -30.92
C MET A 309 30.19 -28.65 -29.50
N ASN A 310 30.97 -29.21 -28.55
CA ASN A 310 30.54 -29.28 -27.16
C ASN A 310 30.45 -27.91 -26.51
N LEU A 311 31.38 -27.00 -26.76
CA LEU A 311 31.33 -25.61 -26.29
C LEU A 311 30.15 -24.86 -26.93
N ALA A 312 29.96 -24.99 -28.25
CA ALA A 312 28.86 -24.40 -28.98
C ALA A 312 27.50 -24.81 -28.38
N ARG A 313 27.31 -26.12 -28.13
CA ARG A 313 26.10 -26.64 -27.50
C ARG A 313 25.91 -26.12 -26.08
N LYS A 314 26.97 -26.05 -25.28
CA LYS A 314 26.94 -25.55 -23.89
C LYS A 314 26.57 -24.07 -23.83
N HIS A 315 27.05 -23.28 -24.79
CA HIS A 315 26.78 -21.85 -24.86
C HIS A 315 25.58 -21.50 -25.73
N HIS A 316 24.87 -22.49 -26.28
CA HIS A 316 23.68 -22.32 -27.12
C HIS A 316 23.93 -21.46 -28.38
N VAL A 317 25.09 -21.58 -28.98
CA VAL A 317 25.45 -20.91 -30.24
C VAL A 317 25.89 -21.93 -31.29
N SER A 318 26.07 -21.51 -32.55
CA SER A 318 26.71 -22.34 -33.58
C SER A 318 28.21 -22.41 -33.32
N ALA A 319 28.89 -23.44 -33.85
CA ALA A 319 30.34 -23.58 -33.69
C ALA A 319 31.09 -22.42 -34.39
N GLU A 320 30.54 -21.89 -35.45
CA GLU A 320 31.06 -20.75 -36.22
C GLU A 320 31.03 -19.45 -35.42
N ASP A 321 29.99 -19.28 -34.53
CA ASP A 321 29.76 -18.08 -33.75
C ASP A 321 30.57 -18.02 -32.43
N LEU A 322 31.28 -19.09 -32.05
CA LEU A 322 32.04 -19.10 -30.80
C LEU A 322 33.09 -17.99 -30.67
N PRO A 323 33.84 -17.59 -31.71
CA PRO A 323 34.77 -16.47 -31.63
C PRO A 323 34.09 -15.14 -31.35
N GLU A 324 32.94 -14.91 -31.97
CA GLU A 324 32.15 -13.70 -31.76
C GLU A 324 31.52 -13.64 -30.35
N LEU A 325 31.01 -14.77 -29.87
CA LEU A 325 30.56 -14.90 -28.48
C LEU A 325 31.70 -14.60 -27.49
N HIS A 326 32.89 -15.16 -27.72
CA HIS A 326 34.06 -14.90 -26.88
C HIS A 326 34.38 -13.40 -26.80
N ARG A 327 34.37 -12.70 -27.94
CA ARG A 327 34.58 -11.26 -28.01
C ARG A 327 33.50 -10.48 -27.20
N GLN A 328 32.23 -10.82 -27.38
CA GLN A 328 31.11 -10.18 -26.67
C GLN A 328 31.21 -10.37 -25.15
N LEU A 329 31.56 -11.58 -24.69
CA LEU A 329 31.70 -11.84 -23.26
C LEU A 329 32.89 -11.10 -22.63
N LEU A 330 33.98 -10.87 -23.40
CA LEU A 330 35.11 -10.04 -22.96
C LEU A 330 34.73 -8.56 -22.86
N GLU A 331 33.99 -8.04 -23.81
CA GLU A 331 33.47 -6.68 -23.77
C GLU A 331 32.52 -6.47 -22.59
N GLU A 332 31.58 -7.41 -22.36
CA GLU A 332 30.68 -7.38 -21.21
C GLU A 332 31.44 -7.41 -19.87
N GLN A 333 32.52 -8.20 -19.78
CA GLN A 333 33.35 -8.21 -18.58
C GLN A 333 34.00 -6.86 -18.32
N GLN A 334 34.53 -6.20 -19.35
CA GLN A 334 35.14 -4.88 -19.21
C GLN A 334 34.13 -3.80 -18.78
N GLU A 335 32.93 -3.83 -19.35
CA GLU A 335 31.85 -2.90 -18.94
C GLU A 335 31.44 -3.08 -17.48
N LEU A 336 31.43 -4.32 -16.96
CA LEU A 336 31.09 -4.58 -15.57
C LEU A 336 32.19 -4.13 -14.59
N ASP A 337 33.45 -4.13 -14.99
CA ASP A 337 34.59 -3.75 -14.15
C ASP A 337 34.71 -2.21 -14.00
N ASP A 338 34.22 -1.40 -14.96
CA ASP A 338 34.34 0.07 -14.96
C ASP A 338 33.37 0.82 -14.02
N GLN A 339 32.43 0.17 -13.32
CA GLN A 339 31.33 0.82 -12.58
C GLN A 339 31.38 0.72 -11.05
N GLU A 340 32.51 0.78 -10.40
CA GLU A 340 32.66 0.63 -8.93
C GLU A 340 32.66 1.96 -8.15
N THR A 341 31.57 2.78 -8.01
CA THR A 341 31.81 4.01 -7.21
C THR A 341 30.70 4.54 -6.31
N ASN A 342 29.53 3.93 -6.12
CA ASN A 342 28.45 4.66 -5.44
C ASN A 342 27.88 4.07 -4.12
N GLN A 343 28.33 2.92 -3.64
CA GLN A 343 27.73 2.31 -2.43
C GLN A 343 28.05 3.10 -1.15
N ALA A 344 29.26 3.59 -1.01
CA ALA A 344 29.68 4.34 0.18
C ALA A 344 28.90 5.65 0.31
N GLU A 345 28.78 6.40 -0.79
CA GLU A 345 28.02 7.66 -0.82
C GLU A 345 26.52 7.46 -0.52
N LEU A 346 25.92 6.40 -1.06
CA LEU A 346 24.52 6.07 -0.77
C LEU A 346 24.32 5.66 0.70
N SER A 347 25.26 4.89 1.25
CA SER A 347 25.24 4.50 2.67
C SER A 347 25.39 5.72 3.59
N GLU A 348 26.30 6.64 3.27
CA GLU A 348 26.43 7.91 4.00
C GLU A 348 25.19 8.78 3.89
N ALA A 349 24.56 8.84 2.70
CA ALA A 349 23.31 9.56 2.51
C ALA A 349 22.17 8.99 3.38
N VAL A 350 22.04 7.67 3.45
CA VAL A 350 21.06 7.00 4.33
C VAL A 350 21.31 7.38 5.79
N GLN A 351 22.56 7.32 6.24
CA GLN A 351 22.90 7.64 7.63
C GLN A 351 22.64 9.11 7.95
N ARG A 352 22.96 10.02 7.04
CA ARG A 352 22.73 11.46 7.19
C ARG A 352 21.25 11.80 7.28
N HIS A 353 20.44 11.26 6.35
CA HIS A 353 19.00 11.49 6.36
C HIS A 353 18.31 10.84 7.57
N TYR A 354 18.79 9.69 8.04
CA TYR A 354 18.34 9.10 9.29
C TYR A 354 18.57 10.02 10.49
N GLN A 355 19.79 10.54 10.63
CA GLN A 355 20.12 11.48 11.72
C GLN A 355 19.28 12.76 11.66
N GLN A 356 19.03 13.28 10.45
CA GLN A 356 18.14 14.43 10.27
C GLN A 356 16.71 14.10 10.69
N ALA A 357 16.18 12.94 10.31
CA ALA A 357 14.83 12.53 10.67
C ALA A 357 14.69 12.29 12.19
N VAL A 358 15.70 11.71 12.82
CA VAL A 358 15.75 11.53 14.29
C VAL A 358 15.79 12.88 15.00
N ALA A 359 16.61 13.83 14.54
CA ALA A 359 16.70 15.16 15.14
C ALA A 359 15.36 15.94 15.07
N VAL A 360 14.61 15.82 13.96
CA VAL A 360 13.25 16.40 13.87
C VAL A 360 12.28 15.66 14.80
N ALA A 361 12.38 14.33 14.89
CA ALA A 361 11.56 13.53 15.79
C ALA A 361 11.81 13.85 17.26
N GLU A 362 13.06 14.16 17.67
CA GLU A 362 13.42 14.61 19.00
C GLU A 362 12.76 15.97 19.33
N GLN A 363 12.80 16.92 18.41
CA GLN A 363 12.11 18.21 18.58
C GLN A 363 10.59 18.02 18.75
N LEU A 364 10.01 17.11 17.97
CA LEU A 364 8.59 16.79 18.07
C LEU A 364 8.27 16.12 19.41
N HIS A 365 9.15 15.23 19.89
CA HIS A 365 9.06 14.59 21.21
C HIS A 365 9.06 15.62 22.33
N GLU A 366 9.99 16.56 22.33
CA GLU A 366 10.06 17.63 23.35
C GLU A 366 8.77 18.45 23.41
N LYS A 367 8.22 18.80 22.23
CA LYS A 367 6.95 19.52 22.16
C LYS A 367 5.77 18.67 22.69
N ARG A 368 5.69 17.42 22.27
CA ARG A 368 4.66 16.48 22.75
C ARG A 368 4.75 16.26 24.26
N GLN A 369 5.95 16.12 24.79
CA GLN A 369 6.14 15.97 26.26
C GLN A 369 5.66 17.21 27.01
N TYR A 370 6.02 18.40 26.54
CA TYR A 370 5.57 19.66 27.14
C TYR A 370 4.04 19.76 27.18
N PHE A 371 3.37 19.55 26.05
CA PHE A 371 1.91 19.63 25.99
C PHE A 371 1.22 18.44 26.68
N ALA A 372 1.85 17.28 26.73
CA ALA A 372 1.35 16.14 27.49
C ALA A 372 1.32 16.43 29.00
N ASP A 373 2.32 17.11 29.54
CA ASP A 373 2.36 17.51 30.95
C ASP A 373 1.31 18.60 31.25
N GLU A 374 1.13 19.58 30.38
CA GLU A 374 0.05 20.59 30.44
C GLU A 374 -1.33 19.94 30.46
N LEU A 375 -1.62 19.09 29.48
CA LEU A 375 -2.89 18.36 29.39
C LEU A 375 -3.13 17.42 30.56
N THR A 376 -2.10 16.73 31.04
CA THR A 376 -2.16 15.86 32.23
C THR A 376 -2.70 16.63 33.42
N HIS A 377 -2.19 17.84 33.66
CA HIS A 377 -2.63 18.69 34.77
C HIS A 377 -4.08 19.15 34.60
N LEU A 378 -4.43 19.71 33.44
CA LEU A 378 -5.78 20.23 33.16
C LEU A 378 -6.86 19.14 33.19
N ILE A 379 -6.59 17.99 32.59
CA ILE A 379 -7.53 16.86 32.56
C ILE A 379 -7.70 16.30 33.99
N THR A 380 -6.61 16.18 34.77
CA THR A 380 -6.70 15.73 36.18
C THR A 380 -7.58 16.66 37.00
N GLN A 381 -7.42 17.97 36.89
CA GLN A 381 -8.27 18.94 37.55
C GLN A 381 -9.75 18.82 37.11
N SER A 382 -10.01 18.68 35.82
CA SER A 382 -11.36 18.50 35.29
C SER A 382 -12.00 17.21 35.79
N MET A 383 -11.26 16.10 35.84
CA MET A 383 -11.73 14.83 36.39
C MET A 383 -12.12 14.97 37.87
N GLN A 384 -11.29 15.64 38.69
CA GLN A 384 -11.59 15.88 40.10
C GLN A 384 -12.86 16.72 40.29
N ALA A 385 -13.05 17.74 39.46
CA ALA A 385 -14.30 18.52 39.43
C ALA A 385 -15.52 17.65 39.01
N LEU A 386 -15.33 16.67 38.14
CA LEU A 386 -16.39 15.75 37.66
C LEU A 386 -16.65 14.57 38.65
N SER A 387 -16.54 14.79 39.91
CA SER A 387 -16.80 13.82 41.00
C SER A 387 -15.88 12.59 40.95
N MET A 388 -14.64 12.79 40.56
CA MET A 388 -13.54 11.82 40.70
C MET A 388 -12.39 12.43 41.55
N PRO A 389 -12.59 12.69 42.86
CA PRO A 389 -11.68 13.50 43.65
C PRO A 389 -10.28 12.91 43.80
N HIS A 390 -10.14 11.61 43.59
CA HIS A 390 -8.84 10.90 43.62
C HIS A 390 -8.34 10.55 42.21
N GLY A 391 -9.07 10.96 41.16
CA GLY A 391 -8.71 10.72 39.78
C GLY A 391 -7.38 11.38 39.42
N LYS A 392 -6.54 10.63 38.76
CA LYS A 392 -5.29 11.11 38.17
C LYS A 392 -5.21 10.65 36.74
N PHE A 393 -4.83 11.55 35.86
CA PHE A 393 -4.60 11.30 34.44
C PHE A 393 -3.14 11.52 34.14
N LYS A 394 -2.57 10.76 33.21
CA LYS A 394 -1.20 10.94 32.70
C LYS A 394 -1.12 10.60 31.24
N ILE A 395 -0.49 11.43 30.47
CA ILE A 395 -0.08 11.13 29.10
C ILE A 395 1.36 10.65 29.14
N GLN A 396 1.57 9.38 28.81
CA GLN A 396 2.90 8.82 28.70
C GLN A 396 3.39 8.98 27.28
N VAL A 397 4.50 9.66 27.07
CA VAL A 397 5.18 9.82 25.78
C VAL A 397 6.54 9.16 25.88
N GLN A 398 6.79 8.14 25.07
CA GLN A 398 8.06 7.39 25.03
C GLN A 398 8.69 7.58 23.67
N PHE A 399 9.94 8.00 23.64
CA PHE A 399 10.71 8.15 22.42
C PHE A 399 11.36 6.82 22.04
N GLU A 400 11.00 6.27 20.87
CA GLU A 400 11.46 4.97 20.35
C GLU A 400 12.01 5.18 18.93
N PRO A 401 13.27 5.62 18.75
CA PRO A 401 13.83 5.96 17.44
C PRO A 401 13.85 4.78 16.46
N GLU A 402 13.87 3.54 16.95
CA GLU A 402 13.76 2.32 16.15
C GLU A 402 12.40 2.16 15.45
N HIS A 403 11.37 2.85 15.94
CA HIS A 403 10.03 2.86 15.36
C HIS A 403 9.70 4.16 14.62
N LEU A 404 10.75 4.85 14.11
CA LEU A 404 10.60 6.11 13.37
C LEU A 404 9.64 5.95 12.18
N ASN A 405 8.70 6.89 12.07
CA ASN A 405 7.70 6.94 11.01
C ASN A 405 7.37 8.38 10.60
N MET A 406 6.42 8.57 9.66
CA MET A 406 6.04 9.90 9.16
C MET A 406 5.49 10.86 10.23
N GLU A 407 5.08 10.33 11.38
CA GLU A 407 4.52 11.08 12.51
C GLU A 407 5.50 11.21 13.66
N GLY A 408 6.76 10.85 13.49
CA GLY A 408 7.81 10.86 14.50
C GLY A 408 8.13 9.48 15.07
N ALA A 409 8.79 9.46 16.23
CA ALA A 409 9.26 8.26 16.89
C ALA A 409 8.58 8.03 18.26
N ASP A 410 7.47 8.72 18.54
CA ASP A 410 6.82 8.62 19.84
C ASP A 410 5.76 7.52 19.86
N ARG A 411 5.85 6.71 20.90
CA ARG A 411 4.76 5.89 21.40
C ARG A 411 4.01 6.64 22.49
N LEU A 412 2.70 6.78 22.35
CA LEU A 412 1.87 7.57 23.21
C LEU A 412 0.75 6.72 23.82
N GLU A 413 0.52 6.87 25.14
CA GLU A 413 -0.55 6.18 25.85
C GLU A 413 -1.18 7.07 26.90
N PHE A 414 -2.51 7.18 26.89
CA PHE A 414 -3.29 7.82 27.95
C PHE A 414 -3.50 6.83 29.09
N GLN A 415 -3.05 7.23 30.28
CA GLN A 415 -3.15 6.43 31.50
C GLN A 415 -4.00 7.15 32.52
N VAL A 416 -4.76 6.39 33.30
CA VAL A 416 -5.66 6.92 34.31
C VAL A 416 -5.74 6.00 35.52
N THR A 417 -6.02 6.59 36.66
CA THR A 417 -6.52 5.91 37.85
C THR A 417 -7.65 6.74 38.48
N THR A 418 -8.70 6.08 38.92
CA THR A 418 -9.87 6.73 39.56
C THR A 418 -9.90 6.49 41.08
N ASN A 419 -9.18 5.49 41.56
CA ASN A 419 -9.19 5.06 42.95
C ASN A 419 -7.84 5.30 43.65
N PRO A 420 -7.84 5.72 44.95
CA PRO A 420 -6.63 5.88 45.73
C PRO A 420 -5.86 4.54 45.84
N GLY A 421 -4.53 4.62 45.69
CA GLY A 421 -3.65 3.45 45.86
C GLY A 421 -3.58 2.50 44.69
N GLN A 422 -4.35 2.73 43.63
CA GLN A 422 -4.23 1.97 42.38
C GLN A 422 -3.18 2.59 41.43
N PRO A 423 -2.39 1.77 40.71
CA PRO A 423 -1.47 2.28 39.71
C PRO A 423 -2.21 2.88 38.52
N LEU A 424 -1.54 3.79 37.83
CA LEU A 424 -1.99 4.26 36.51
C LEU A 424 -2.09 3.08 35.52
N GLN A 425 -3.17 3.00 34.79
CA GLN A 425 -3.43 1.98 33.79
C GLN A 425 -3.87 2.65 32.49
N ALA A 426 -3.63 1.97 31.35
CA ALA A 426 -4.12 2.42 30.07
C ALA A 426 -5.63 2.74 30.10
N LEU A 427 -6.05 3.84 29.49
CA LEU A 427 -7.44 4.28 29.44
C LEU A 427 -8.38 3.16 28.94
N ALA A 428 -7.91 2.31 28.04
CA ALA A 428 -8.64 1.15 27.53
C ALA A 428 -8.96 0.08 28.59
N LYS A 429 -8.30 0.11 29.75
CA LYS A 429 -8.52 -0.84 30.86
C LYS A 429 -9.47 -0.31 31.95
N VAL A 430 -10.03 0.87 31.77
CA VAL A 430 -11.01 1.45 32.74
C VAL A 430 -12.29 0.61 32.70
N ALA A 431 -12.66 0.07 33.85
CA ALA A 431 -13.75 -0.91 33.95
C ALA A 431 -15.17 -0.30 33.93
N SER A 432 -15.33 0.99 34.28
CA SER A 432 -16.62 1.64 34.43
C SER A 432 -16.96 2.52 33.22
N GLY A 433 -18.06 2.22 32.52
CA GLY A 433 -18.55 3.02 31.41
C GLY A 433 -18.83 4.48 31.80
N GLY A 434 -19.41 4.72 32.99
CA GLY A 434 -19.66 6.07 33.48
C GLY A 434 -18.38 6.86 33.82
N GLU A 435 -17.34 6.20 34.32
CA GLU A 435 -16.03 6.85 34.56
C GLU A 435 -15.38 7.21 33.22
N LEU A 436 -15.38 6.27 32.27
CA LEU A 436 -14.83 6.49 30.93
C LEU A 436 -15.54 7.67 30.23
N SER A 437 -16.86 7.75 30.31
CA SER A 437 -17.62 8.87 29.72
C SER A 437 -17.24 10.22 30.35
N ARG A 438 -17.06 10.30 31.67
CA ARG A 438 -16.62 11.53 32.37
C ARG A 438 -15.19 11.92 32.03
N ILE A 439 -14.27 10.92 31.92
CA ILE A 439 -12.88 11.16 31.49
C ILE A 439 -12.87 11.66 30.05
N ALA A 440 -13.60 11.00 29.16
CA ALA A 440 -13.73 11.42 27.76
C ALA A 440 -14.27 12.85 27.64
N LEU A 441 -15.29 13.18 28.42
CA LEU A 441 -15.83 14.55 28.46
C LEU A 441 -14.78 15.56 28.97
N ALA A 442 -14.05 15.24 30.02
CA ALA A 442 -12.97 16.10 30.52
C ALA A 442 -11.93 16.37 29.44
N ILE A 443 -11.47 15.31 28.75
CA ILE A 443 -10.51 15.42 27.64
C ILE A 443 -11.08 16.32 26.54
N GLN A 444 -12.32 16.05 26.09
CA GLN A 444 -12.97 16.78 25.00
C GLN A 444 -13.16 18.26 25.31
N VAL A 445 -13.63 18.60 26.52
CA VAL A 445 -13.83 20.00 26.92
C VAL A 445 -12.49 20.75 26.98
N ILE A 446 -11.45 20.15 27.57
CA ILE A 446 -10.15 20.80 27.68
C ILE A 446 -9.48 20.97 26.31
N THR A 447 -9.52 19.94 25.46
CA THR A 447 -8.92 20.04 24.12
C THR A 447 -9.68 21.02 23.21
N ALA A 448 -11.02 21.04 23.31
CA ALA A 448 -11.87 21.95 22.52
C ALA A 448 -11.61 23.44 22.83
N GLN A 449 -11.19 23.79 24.06
CA GLN A 449 -10.87 25.18 24.40
C GLN A 449 -9.68 25.77 23.61
N LYS A 450 -8.79 24.92 23.12
CA LYS A 450 -7.58 25.34 22.39
C LYS A 450 -7.67 25.07 20.88
N MET A 451 -8.59 24.20 20.46
CA MET A 451 -8.78 23.88 19.05
C MET A 451 -9.64 24.95 18.36
N GLU A 452 -9.23 25.38 17.17
CA GLU A 452 -9.94 26.38 16.35
C GLU A 452 -11.26 25.86 15.72
N THR A 453 -11.93 24.87 16.34
CA THR A 453 -13.16 24.33 15.78
C THR A 453 -14.33 25.22 16.20
N PRO A 454 -15.05 25.83 15.24
CA PRO A 454 -16.04 26.87 15.57
C PRO A 454 -17.35 26.33 16.14
N ALA A 455 -17.62 25.02 15.97
CA ALA A 455 -18.81 24.38 16.48
C ALA A 455 -18.53 22.98 17.03
N LEU A 456 -19.14 22.66 18.16
CA LEU A 456 -19.02 21.38 18.85
C LEU A 456 -20.40 20.82 19.14
N ILE A 457 -20.60 19.54 18.84
CA ILE A 457 -21.82 18.83 19.21
C ILE A 457 -21.48 17.74 20.21
N PHE A 458 -22.18 17.76 21.33
CA PHE A 458 -22.12 16.72 22.35
C PHE A 458 -23.43 15.96 22.36
N ASP A 459 -23.41 14.70 21.95
CA ASP A 459 -24.55 13.80 22.04
C ASP A 459 -24.40 12.89 23.25
N GLU A 460 -25.48 12.76 24.03
CA GLU A 460 -25.52 11.90 25.23
C GLU A 460 -24.43 12.20 26.27
N VAL A 461 -24.11 13.48 26.49
CA VAL A 461 -23.10 13.89 27.50
C VAL A 461 -23.43 13.46 28.92
N ASP A 462 -24.66 13.11 29.15
CA ASP A 462 -25.27 12.79 30.45
C ASP A 462 -25.29 11.29 30.76
N VAL A 463 -24.72 10.45 29.91
CA VAL A 463 -24.58 9.02 30.19
C VAL A 463 -23.63 8.80 31.38
N GLY A 464 -24.18 8.21 32.44
CA GLY A 464 -23.44 7.88 33.64
C GLY A 464 -23.16 9.06 34.58
N ILE A 465 -23.84 10.20 34.39
CA ILE A 465 -23.79 11.36 35.32
C ILE A 465 -25.17 11.67 35.90
N SER A 466 -25.20 12.24 37.10
CA SER A 466 -26.45 12.65 37.72
C SER A 466 -26.18 13.72 38.80
N GLY A 467 -27.21 14.39 39.25
CA GLY A 467 -27.19 15.32 40.35
C GLY A 467 -26.11 16.41 40.26
N PRO A 468 -25.23 16.53 41.27
CA PRO A 468 -24.22 17.59 41.30
C PRO A 468 -23.26 17.57 40.13
N THR A 469 -22.89 16.38 39.66
CA THR A 469 -21.99 16.21 38.51
C THR A 469 -22.60 16.78 37.23
N ALA A 470 -23.91 16.59 37.00
CA ALA A 470 -24.61 17.13 35.85
C ALA A 470 -24.59 18.67 35.83
N ALA A 471 -24.72 19.29 37.01
CA ALA A 471 -24.64 20.77 37.13
C ALA A 471 -23.20 21.28 36.79
N ILE A 472 -22.18 20.54 37.15
CA ILE A 472 -20.78 20.88 36.80
C ILE A 472 -20.56 20.76 35.28
N VAL A 473 -21.03 19.67 34.66
CA VAL A 473 -20.97 19.48 33.23
C VAL A 473 -21.70 20.61 32.48
N GLY A 474 -22.91 20.95 32.92
CA GLY A 474 -23.68 22.06 32.35
C GLY A 474 -22.91 23.39 32.35
N ARG A 475 -22.30 23.73 33.49
CA ARG A 475 -21.46 24.94 33.60
C ARG A 475 -20.22 24.92 32.72
N LEU A 476 -19.53 23.77 32.62
CA LEU A 476 -18.36 23.63 31.75
C LEU A 476 -18.74 23.80 30.26
N LEU A 477 -19.85 23.20 29.84
CA LEU A 477 -20.35 23.36 28.46
C LEU A 477 -20.84 24.80 28.18
N ARG A 478 -21.43 25.45 29.16
CA ARG A 478 -21.83 26.86 29.07
C ARG A 478 -20.61 27.78 28.93
N GLN A 479 -19.60 27.57 29.74
CA GLN A 479 -18.34 28.32 29.67
C GLN A 479 -17.63 28.11 28.31
N LEU A 480 -17.59 26.87 27.80
CA LEU A 480 -17.09 26.59 26.47
C LEU A 480 -17.92 27.31 25.40
N GLY A 481 -19.23 27.43 25.62
CA GLY A 481 -20.16 28.16 24.77
C GLY A 481 -19.92 29.67 24.66
N GLU A 482 -19.12 30.27 25.54
CA GLU A 482 -18.77 31.70 25.46
C GLU A 482 -17.82 32.00 24.29
N SER A 483 -16.97 31.07 23.94
CA SER A 483 -15.98 31.20 22.85
C SER A 483 -16.30 30.36 21.62
N THR A 484 -17.03 29.26 21.79
CA THR A 484 -17.30 28.28 20.73
C THR A 484 -18.79 27.95 20.69
N GLN A 485 -19.35 27.73 19.51
CA GLN A 485 -20.74 27.26 19.41
C GLN A 485 -20.82 25.81 19.92
N VAL A 486 -21.62 25.59 20.97
CA VAL A 486 -21.81 24.27 21.58
C VAL A 486 -23.25 23.83 21.42
N MET A 487 -23.51 22.65 20.92
CA MET A 487 -24.79 21.98 20.91
C MET A 487 -24.74 20.75 21.79
N CYS A 488 -25.68 20.58 22.69
CA CYS A 488 -25.72 19.50 23.66
C CYS A 488 -27.09 18.83 23.69
N VAL A 489 -27.14 17.54 23.35
CA VAL A 489 -28.33 16.70 23.53
C VAL A 489 -28.31 16.13 24.94
N THR A 490 -29.36 16.39 25.71
CA THR A 490 -29.43 15.97 27.12
C THR A 490 -30.86 15.63 27.56
N HIS A 491 -30.95 14.76 28.55
CA HIS A 491 -32.21 14.52 29.28
C HIS A 491 -32.14 15.05 30.74
N LEU A 492 -30.99 15.64 31.14
CA LEU A 492 -30.80 16.15 32.48
C LEU A 492 -31.16 17.65 32.59
N PRO A 493 -32.07 18.03 33.48
CA PRO A 493 -32.46 19.42 33.66
C PRO A 493 -31.34 20.34 34.08
N GLN A 494 -30.35 19.82 34.85
CA GLN A 494 -29.17 20.57 35.29
C GLN A 494 -28.30 21.02 34.12
N VAL A 495 -28.12 20.17 33.10
CA VAL A 495 -27.38 20.50 31.88
C VAL A 495 -28.20 21.43 30.99
N ALA A 496 -29.49 21.10 30.75
CA ALA A 496 -30.38 21.87 29.91
C ALA A 496 -30.62 23.32 30.45
N GLY A 497 -30.63 23.47 31.76
CA GLY A 497 -30.73 24.77 32.46
C GLY A 497 -29.58 25.72 32.15
N CYS A 498 -28.37 25.19 31.93
CA CYS A 498 -27.19 25.97 31.60
C CYS A 498 -27.12 26.50 30.17
N GLY A 499 -27.94 26.00 29.22
CA GLY A 499 -27.90 26.43 27.82
C GLY A 499 -28.29 27.92 27.65
N HIS A 500 -27.63 28.64 26.75
CA HIS A 500 -28.03 29.99 26.35
C HIS A 500 -29.32 29.94 25.53
N GLN A 501 -29.54 28.85 24.80
CA GLN A 501 -30.75 28.56 24.05
C GLN A 501 -31.21 27.14 24.36
N HIS A 502 -32.50 26.88 24.16
CA HIS A 502 -33.09 25.59 24.43
C HIS A 502 -34.11 25.24 23.34
N TYR A 503 -33.89 24.07 22.71
CA TYR A 503 -34.80 23.50 21.74
C TYR A 503 -35.44 22.23 22.32
N PHE A 504 -36.72 22.06 21.99
CA PHE A 504 -37.49 20.89 22.37
C PHE A 504 -37.88 20.09 21.14
N VAL A 505 -37.59 18.81 21.18
CA VAL A 505 -37.95 17.84 20.14
C VAL A 505 -39.20 17.08 20.55
N SER A 506 -40.29 17.25 19.80
CA SER A 506 -41.56 16.54 20.00
C SER A 506 -41.86 15.62 18.83
N LYS A 507 -42.69 14.60 19.11
CA LYS A 507 -43.33 13.76 18.10
C LYS A 507 -44.82 14.08 18.07
N GLU A 508 -45.32 14.35 16.88
CA GLU A 508 -46.75 14.47 16.63
C GLU A 508 -47.18 13.26 15.76
N THR A 509 -48.17 12.52 16.23
CA THR A 509 -48.71 11.35 15.51
C THR A 509 -50.20 11.57 15.26
N ASP A 510 -50.59 11.54 14.01
CA ASP A 510 -52.00 11.64 13.61
C ASP A 510 -52.68 10.26 13.48
N GLY A 511 -52.04 9.20 13.91
CA GLY A 511 -52.48 7.79 13.87
C GLY A 511 -51.93 6.97 12.72
N GLU A 512 -51.52 7.57 11.61
CA GLU A 512 -50.90 6.91 10.46
C GLU A 512 -49.47 7.35 10.23
N VAL A 513 -49.14 8.61 10.50
CA VAL A 513 -47.84 9.21 10.24
C VAL A 513 -47.29 9.87 11.50
N THR A 514 -46.03 9.64 11.79
CA THR A 514 -45.32 10.33 12.87
C THR A 514 -44.41 11.39 12.26
N GLU A 515 -44.52 12.62 12.77
CA GLU A 515 -43.64 13.73 12.39
C GLU A 515 -42.87 14.22 13.60
N THR A 516 -41.59 14.53 13.38
CA THR A 516 -40.73 15.14 14.40
C THR A 516 -40.63 16.63 14.14
N GLN A 517 -40.88 17.43 15.19
CA GLN A 517 -40.71 18.86 15.20
C GLN A 517 -39.63 19.25 16.22
N MET A 518 -38.89 20.32 15.93
CA MET A 518 -37.87 20.87 16.82
C MET A 518 -38.12 22.38 16.97
N ASN A 519 -38.57 22.79 18.12
CA ASN A 519 -39.01 24.17 18.37
C ASN A 519 -38.12 24.85 19.40
N ARG A 520 -37.71 26.08 19.14
CA ARG A 520 -37.00 26.90 20.12
C ARG A 520 -37.97 27.30 21.24
N LEU A 521 -37.57 27.09 22.50
CA LEU A 521 -38.37 27.42 23.65
C LEU A 521 -38.13 28.87 24.08
N ASP A 522 -39.25 29.62 24.31
CA ASP A 522 -39.19 30.88 25.00
C ASP A 522 -38.93 30.68 26.52
N LYS A 523 -38.77 31.76 27.27
CA LYS A 523 -38.47 31.69 28.71
C LYS A 523 -39.51 30.90 29.50
N LYS A 524 -40.80 31.00 29.13
CA LYS A 524 -41.89 30.33 29.83
C LYS A 524 -41.95 28.85 29.48
N ALA A 525 -41.87 28.52 28.23
CA ALA A 525 -41.81 27.13 27.74
C ALA A 525 -40.56 26.38 28.25
N ARG A 526 -39.41 27.07 28.30
CA ARG A 526 -38.18 26.54 28.86
C ARG A 526 -38.31 26.19 30.35
N LEU A 527 -38.97 27.05 31.15
CA LEU A 527 -39.27 26.78 32.57
C LEU A 527 -40.16 25.54 32.70
N GLN A 528 -41.17 25.40 31.88
CA GLN A 528 -42.09 24.25 31.89
C GLN A 528 -41.39 22.96 31.52
N GLU A 529 -40.56 23.00 30.50
CA GLU A 529 -39.79 21.82 30.07
C GLU A 529 -38.79 21.36 31.15
N LEU A 530 -38.06 22.29 31.79
CA LEU A 530 -37.18 21.94 32.91
C LEU A 530 -37.96 21.36 34.10
N ALA A 531 -39.15 21.91 34.40
CA ALA A 531 -40.00 21.36 35.43
C ALA A 531 -40.51 19.94 35.08
N ARG A 532 -40.84 19.70 33.80
CA ARG A 532 -41.19 18.36 33.28
C ARG A 532 -40.00 17.36 33.43
N LEU A 533 -38.79 17.79 33.12
CA LEU A 533 -37.59 16.96 33.26
C LEU A 533 -37.28 16.64 34.74
N LEU A 534 -37.63 17.53 35.69
CA LEU A 534 -37.47 17.36 37.15
C LEU A 534 -38.53 16.46 37.78
N GLY A 535 -39.81 16.62 37.36
CA GLY A 535 -40.96 16.01 38.03
C GLY A 535 -41.68 14.92 37.23
N GLY A 536 -41.24 14.63 35.98
CA GLY A 536 -41.96 13.72 35.09
C GLY A 536 -43.22 14.34 34.49
N SER A 537 -44.31 13.56 34.40
CA SER A 537 -45.56 14.00 33.79
C SER A 537 -46.35 15.08 34.59
N GLU A 538 -46.11 15.15 35.88
CA GLU A 538 -46.82 16.12 36.75
C GLU A 538 -45.91 17.30 37.12
N VAL A 539 -46.26 18.49 36.62
CA VAL A 539 -45.57 19.74 36.95
C VAL A 539 -46.16 20.34 38.22
N THR A 540 -45.45 20.24 39.33
CA THR A 540 -45.85 20.77 40.64
C THR A 540 -45.29 22.18 40.86
N ARG A 541 -45.80 22.90 41.88
CA ARG A 541 -45.23 24.19 42.29
C ARG A 541 -43.78 24.09 42.70
N ASN A 542 -43.38 22.96 43.34
CA ASN A 542 -42.00 22.74 43.77
C ASN A 542 -41.07 22.47 42.58
N THR A 543 -41.51 21.68 41.58
CA THR A 543 -40.69 21.45 40.41
C THR A 543 -40.50 22.72 39.58
N LEU A 544 -41.50 23.60 39.51
CA LEU A 544 -41.38 24.94 38.90
C LEU A 544 -40.40 25.84 39.66
N ALA A 545 -40.41 25.82 40.98
CA ALA A 545 -39.47 26.60 41.78
C ALA A 545 -38.01 26.13 41.57
N ASN A 546 -37.78 24.81 41.60
CA ASN A 546 -36.47 24.23 41.34
C ASN A 546 -36.00 24.49 39.87
N ALA A 547 -36.90 24.41 38.88
CA ALA A 547 -36.60 24.76 37.52
C ALA A 547 -36.19 26.24 37.35
N LYS A 548 -36.83 27.13 38.12
CA LYS A 548 -36.47 28.56 38.14
C LYS A 548 -35.06 28.80 38.73
N GLU A 549 -34.68 28.04 39.74
CA GLU A 549 -33.33 28.08 40.29
C GLU A 549 -32.28 27.63 39.30
N LEU A 550 -32.54 26.53 38.55
CA LEU A 550 -31.66 26.04 37.49
C LEU A 550 -31.47 27.03 36.34
N LEU A 551 -32.45 27.89 36.08
CA LEU A 551 -32.33 28.93 35.06
C LEU A 551 -31.60 30.18 35.54
N ALA A 552 -31.51 30.37 36.86
CA ALA A 552 -30.86 31.52 37.49
C ALA A 552 -29.38 31.25 37.83
N ALA A 553 -29.01 29.98 37.93
CA ALA A 553 -27.64 29.52 38.19
C ALA A 553 -26.78 29.49 36.88
#